data_c1a9e44b88d19ca991f9bbed2bd35240
#
_entry.id   c1a9e44b88d19ca991f9bbed2bd35240
#
_cell.length_a   1.000
_cell.length_b   1.000
_cell.length_c   1.000
_cell.angle_alpha   90.00
_cell.angle_beta   90.00
_cell.angle_gamma   90.00
#
_symmetry.space_group_name_H-M   'P 1'
#
loop_
_entity.id
_entity.type
_entity.pdbx_description
1 polymer ?
#
loop_
_entity_poly.entity_id
_entity_poly.type
_entity_poly.pdbx_seq_one_letter_code
_entity_poly.pdbx_strand_id
1 'polypeptide(L)'
;MKASDAGILPPKVLFLYALPAAGMTAMHWLIMVFLLKYSTDVLGIAPAAMGAIFAGSRMWDAFSDPIAGWASDRTRTRMGRRRPWMAAAAVPGALAFYALWSAPAGEGPLLSAGWVGAALFCFFTASTASRIPYLSLGAELTRNHHERTRLSAIRVGAEVIGIFTALAGLHWMENAASTREVAMTVAAWIGTACAASLILAAWLLPEPRENMGRGASHPLRAFADVFRNPHARRLTAALVLAELGLGSLLGAVPFVTEGNPERDGNREGNDEAQHRGGA
;
A
#
# COMPACT_ATOMS: atom_id res chain seq x y z
N MET A 1 2.02 -11.41 28.73
CA MET A 1 3.48 -11.20 28.61
C MET A 1 3.75 -9.83 29.22
N LYS A 2 4.39 -9.76 30.39
CA LYS A 2 4.71 -8.49 31.08
C LYS A 2 5.74 -7.75 30.24
N ALA A 3 5.52 -6.44 29.98
CA ALA A 3 6.57 -5.57 29.44
C ALA A 3 7.78 -5.67 30.38
N SER A 4 8.96 -5.91 29.81
CA SER A 4 10.16 -6.02 30.65
C SER A 4 10.43 -4.66 31.30
N ASP A 5 10.82 -4.66 32.56
CA ASP A 5 11.13 -3.44 33.35
C ASP A 5 12.24 -2.56 32.76
N ALA A 6 12.92 -3.00 31.71
CA ALA A 6 13.97 -2.27 30.99
C ALA A 6 13.47 -1.40 29.83
N GLY A 7 12.16 -1.39 29.52
CA GLY A 7 11.61 -0.60 28.40
C GLY A 7 12.06 -1.07 27.00
N ILE A 8 12.78 -2.18 26.89
CA ILE A 8 13.31 -2.74 25.65
C ILE A 8 12.29 -3.73 25.07
N LEU A 9 11.95 -3.56 23.79
CA LEU A 9 11.04 -4.48 23.08
C LEU A 9 11.74 -5.79 22.72
N PRO A 10 11.13 -6.97 22.99
CA PRO A 10 11.69 -8.25 22.57
C PRO A 10 11.81 -8.32 21.04
N PRO A 11 12.87 -8.96 20.49
CA PRO A 11 13.06 -9.11 19.04
C PRO A 11 11.85 -9.74 18.34
N LYS A 12 11.16 -10.66 19.01
CA LYS A 12 9.92 -11.27 18.51
C LYS A 12 8.82 -10.25 18.25
N VAL A 13 8.65 -9.25 19.12
CA VAL A 13 7.64 -8.18 18.95
C VAL A 13 8.01 -7.26 17.78
N LEU A 14 9.31 -6.94 17.65
CA LEU A 14 9.81 -6.14 16.53
C LEU A 14 9.57 -6.82 15.19
N PHE A 15 9.90 -8.11 15.10
CA PHE A 15 9.68 -8.91 13.89
C PHE A 15 8.19 -9.03 13.54
N LEU A 16 7.35 -9.41 14.52
CA LEU A 16 5.90 -9.52 14.30
C LEU A 16 5.24 -8.20 13.91
N TYR A 17 5.76 -7.08 14.40
CA TYR A 17 5.27 -5.77 14.01
C TYR A 17 5.74 -5.40 12.60
N ALA A 18 6.97 -5.72 12.20
CA ALA A 18 7.50 -5.39 10.89
C ALA A 18 6.91 -6.24 9.75
N LEU A 19 6.56 -7.50 10.03
CA LEU A 19 6.14 -8.47 9.01
C LEU A 19 4.99 -7.99 8.09
N PRO A 20 3.89 -7.41 8.59
CA PRO A 20 2.81 -6.90 7.73
C PRO A 20 3.23 -5.75 6.82
N ALA A 21 4.23 -4.95 7.23
CA ALA A 21 4.67 -3.80 6.46
C ALA A 21 5.17 -4.18 5.07
N ALA A 22 5.90 -5.30 4.94
CA ALA A 22 6.38 -5.79 3.66
C ALA A 22 5.23 -6.10 2.69
N GLY A 23 4.22 -6.86 3.14
CA GLY A 23 3.07 -7.21 2.32
C GLY A 23 2.20 -6.01 1.93
N MET A 24 1.90 -5.13 2.89
CA MET A 24 1.14 -3.91 2.62
C MET A 24 1.86 -3.00 1.62
N THR A 25 3.17 -2.83 1.75
CA THR A 25 3.98 -2.05 0.83
C THR A 25 4.05 -2.69 -0.55
N ALA A 26 4.24 -4.01 -0.64
CA ALA A 26 4.28 -4.71 -1.92
C ALA A 26 2.97 -4.55 -2.70
N MET A 27 1.81 -4.72 -2.06
CA MET A 27 0.51 -4.51 -2.70
C MET A 27 0.35 -3.06 -3.17
N HIS A 28 0.70 -2.09 -2.33
CA HIS A 28 0.58 -0.68 -2.66
C HIS A 28 1.46 -0.27 -3.84
N TRP A 29 2.73 -0.72 -3.86
CA TRP A 29 3.66 -0.43 -4.95
C TRP A 29 3.25 -1.06 -6.28
N LEU A 30 2.76 -2.30 -6.29
CA LEU A 30 2.23 -2.92 -7.51
C LEU A 30 1.05 -2.12 -8.09
N ILE A 31 0.15 -1.64 -7.24
CA ILE A 31 -0.96 -0.78 -7.67
C ILE A 31 -0.44 0.53 -8.25
N MET A 32 0.49 1.21 -7.55
CA MET A 32 0.98 2.53 -7.97
C MET A 32 1.80 2.50 -9.26
N VAL A 33 2.63 1.47 -9.42
CA VAL A 33 3.57 1.40 -10.55
C VAL A 33 2.97 0.70 -11.77
N PHE A 34 2.18 -0.34 -11.57
CA PHE A 34 1.81 -1.23 -12.67
C PHE A 34 0.33 -1.28 -12.99
N LEU A 35 -0.58 -0.95 -12.07
CA LEU A 35 -2.02 -1.10 -12.33
C LEU A 35 -2.49 -0.22 -13.49
N LEU A 36 -1.94 0.98 -13.68
CA LEU A 36 -2.28 1.83 -14.81
C LEU A 36 -1.94 1.14 -16.13
N LYS A 37 -0.68 0.70 -16.28
CA LYS A 37 -0.21 -0.01 -17.48
C LYS A 37 -1.03 -1.29 -17.73
N TYR A 38 -1.21 -2.12 -16.71
CA TYR A 38 -2.01 -3.34 -16.81
C TYR A 38 -3.44 -3.06 -17.27
N SER A 39 -4.07 -2.03 -16.72
CA SER A 39 -5.45 -1.69 -17.06
C SER A 39 -5.59 -1.14 -18.46
N THR A 40 -4.60 -0.44 -18.98
CA THR A 40 -4.60 0.08 -20.36
C THR A 40 -4.25 -0.99 -21.37
N ASP A 41 -3.19 -1.75 -21.14
CA ASP A 41 -2.63 -2.67 -22.13
C ASP A 41 -3.39 -4.01 -22.15
N VAL A 42 -3.84 -4.51 -20.99
CA VAL A 42 -4.48 -5.83 -20.87
C VAL A 42 -6.02 -5.73 -20.85
N LEU A 43 -6.58 -4.71 -20.17
CA LEU A 43 -8.02 -4.55 -20.02
C LEU A 43 -8.63 -3.56 -21.01
N GLY A 44 -7.82 -2.81 -21.77
CA GLY A 44 -8.27 -1.81 -22.75
C GLY A 44 -8.98 -0.59 -22.13
N ILE A 45 -8.73 -0.30 -20.84
CA ILE A 45 -9.32 0.85 -20.17
C ILE A 45 -8.58 2.12 -20.57
N ALA A 46 -9.29 3.17 -20.98
CA ALA A 46 -8.67 4.44 -21.34
C ALA A 46 -7.87 5.04 -20.16
N PRO A 47 -6.63 5.55 -20.37
CA PRO A 47 -5.81 6.14 -19.31
C PRO A 47 -6.52 7.24 -18.51
N ALA A 48 -7.35 8.06 -19.18
CA ALA A 48 -8.13 9.11 -18.54
C ALA A 48 -9.17 8.53 -17.54
N ALA A 49 -9.80 7.40 -17.87
CA ALA A 49 -10.73 6.72 -16.96
C ALA A 49 -10.00 6.15 -15.74
N MET A 50 -8.82 5.55 -15.94
CA MET A 50 -7.99 5.09 -14.83
C MET A 50 -7.51 6.25 -13.95
N GLY A 51 -7.13 7.38 -14.53
CA GLY A 51 -6.79 8.61 -13.80
C GLY A 51 -7.95 9.08 -12.91
N ALA A 52 -9.18 9.06 -13.43
CA ALA A 52 -10.37 9.41 -12.65
C ALA A 52 -10.65 8.41 -11.51
N ILE A 53 -10.47 7.10 -11.76
CA ILE A 53 -10.61 6.06 -10.73
C ILE A 53 -9.57 6.25 -9.62
N PHE A 54 -8.30 6.51 -9.97
CA PHE A 54 -7.27 6.80 -8.98
C PHE A 54 -7.55 8.07 -8.19
N ALA A 55 -7.97 9.16 -8.84
CA ALA A 55 -8.33 10.39 -8.17
C ALA A 55 -9.49 10.19 -7.19
N GLY A 56 -10.54 9.47 -7.60
CA GLY A 56 -11.68 9.13 -6.75
C GLY A 56 -11.27 8.30 -5.53
N SER A 57 -10.40 7.31 -5.71
CA SER A 57 -9.90 6.49 -4.60
C SER A 57 -9.02 7.28 -3.61
N ARG A 58 -8.23 8.25 -4.09
CA ARG A 58 -7.47 9.16 -3.21
C ARG A 58 -8.36 10.11 -2.41
N MET A 59 -9.42 10.60 -3.04
CA MET A 59 -10.42 11.38 -2.31
C MET A 59 -11.09 10.53 -1.22
N TRP A 60 -11.37 9.25 -1.52
CA TRP A 60 -11.93 8.34 -0.53
C TRP A 60 -11.00 8.11 0.67
N ASP A 61 -9.69 7.94 0.45
CA ASP A 61 -8.70 7.81 1.53
C ASP A 61 -8.74 9.01 2.48
N ALA A 62 -8.84 10.21 1.96
CA ALA A 62 -8.89 11.43 2.77
C ALA A 62 -10.08 11.45 3.76
N PHE A 63 -11.18 10.79 3.42
CA PHE A 63 -12.36 10.65 4.30
C PHE A 63 -12.27 9.39 5.18
N SER A 64 -11.82 8.27 4.63
CA SER A 64 -11.83 6.99 5.32
C SER A 64 -10.77 6.90 6.42
N ASP A 65 -9.59 7.52 6.25
CA ASP A 65 -8.50 7.48 7.22
C ASP A 65 -8.90 8.04 8.60
N PRO A 66 -9.48 9.26 8.71
CA PRO A 66 -9.95 9.76 10.00
C PRO A 66 -11.07 8.93 10.61
N ILE A 67 -11.95 8.37 9.78
CA ILE A 67 -13.06 7.52 10.24
C ILE A 67 -12.51 6.21 10.81
N ALA A 68 -11.59 5.55 10.12
CA ALA A 68 -10.96 4.32 10.60
C ALA A 68 -10.17 4.55 11.90
N GLY A 69 -9.43 5.65 12.00
CA GLY A 69 -8.74 6.05 13.23
C GLY A 69 -9.70 6.21 14.40
N TRP A 70 -10.74 7.02 14.22
CA TRP A 70 -11.75 7.24 15.24
C TRP A 70 -12.52 5.96 15.62
N ALA A 71 -12.94 5.16 14.66
CA ALA A 71 -13.70 3.93 14.91
C ALA A 71 -12.83 2.89 15.61
N SER A 72 -11.56 2.71 15.18
CA SER A 72 -10.64 1.78 15.83
C SER A 72 -10.33 2.18 17.27
N ASP A 73 -10.17 3.48 17.55
CA ASP A 73 -9.91 3.96 18.92
C ASP A 73 -11.10 3.77 19.87
N ARG A 74 -12.32 3.69 19.37
CA ARG A 74 -13.54 3.46 20.15
C ARG A 74 -13.93 1.99 20.31
N THR A 75 -13.37 1.14 19.49
CA THR A 75 -13.64 -0.29 19.54
C THR A 75 -13.20 -0.89 20.88
N ARG A 76 -14.07 -1.69 21.49
CA ARG A 76 -13.81 -2.37 22.77
C ARG A 76 -14.08 -3.85 22.60
N THR A 77 -13.04 -4.65 22.43
CA THR A 77 -13.14 -6.10 22.31
C THR A 77 -12.18 -6.81 23.26
N ARG A 78 -12.38 -8.12 23.42
CA ARG A 78 -11.47 -8.97 24.21
C ARG A 78 -10.07 -9.02 23.61
N MET A 79 -9.94 -8.84 22.29
CA MET A 79 -8.65 -8.80 21.56
C MET A 79 -7.94 -7.45 21.71
N GLY A 80 -8.61 -6.41 22.20
CA GLY A 80 -8.15 -5.04 22.21
C GLY A 80 -9.02 -4.14 21.34
N ARG A 81 -8.54 -2.94 20.99
CA ARG A 81 -9.29 -1.98 20.17
C ARG A 81 -8.84 -1.97 18.71
N ARG A 82 -7.53 -2.16 18.43
CA ARG A 82 -6.92 -2.02 17.10
C ARG A 82 -6.71 -3.37 16.40
N ARG A 83 -6.35 -4.39 17.16
CA ARG A 83 -6.10 -5.74 16.64
C ARG A 83 -7.28 -6.34 15.86
N PRO A 84 -8.56 -6.23 16.30
CA PRO A 84 -9.69 -6.75 15.54
C PRO A 84 -9.86 -6.08 14.18
N TRP A 85 -9.51 -4.79 14.03
CA TRP A 85 -9.56 -4.08 12.75
C TRP A 85 -8.54 -4.63 11.78
N MET A 86 -7.29 -4.86 12.24
CA MET A 86 -6.23 -5.48 11.44
C MET A 86 -6.64 -6.88 10.95
N ALA A 87 -7.19 -7.70 11.85
CA ALA A 87 -7.62 -9.06 11.51
C ALA A 87 -8.83 -9.06 10.55
N ALA A 88 -9.83 -8.21 10.79
CA ALA A 88 -11.04 -8.13 9.98
C ALA A 88 -10.77 -7.60 8.56
N ALA A 89 -9.84 -6.66 8.41
CA ALA A 89 -9.49 -6.08 7.12
C ALA A 89 -8.51 -6.94 6.31
N ALA A 90 -7.81 -7.89 6.90
CA ALA A 90 -6.77 -8.67 6.26
C ALA A 90 -7.28 -9.46 5.05
N VAL A 91 -8.34 -10.25 5.22
CA VAL A 91 -8.91 -11.08 4.16
C VAL A 91 -9.62 -10.23 3.09
N PRO A 92 -10.52 -9.28 3.44
CA PRO A 92 -11.10 -8.39 2.45
C PRO A 92 -10.07 -7.62 1.63
N GLY A 93 -8.97 -7.16 2.26
CA GLY A 93 -7.89 -6.47 1.57
C GLY A 93 -7.16 -7.35 0.55
N ALA A 94 -6.86 -8.59 0.92
CA ALA A 94 -6.24 -9.55 0.00
C ALA A 94 -7.17 -9.92 -1.17
N LEU A 95 -8.46 -10.13 -0.90
CA LEU A 95 -9.45 -10.43 -1.93
C LEU A 95 -9.66 -9.26 -2.89
N ALA A 96 -9.76 -8.03 -2.37
CA ALA A 96 -9.87 -6.83 -3.19
C ALA A 96 -8.61 -6.60 -4.03
N PHE A 97 -7.42 -6.86 -3.46
CA PHE A 97 -6.16 -6.82 -4.21
C PHE A 97 -6.13 -7.85 -5.34
N TYR A 98 -6.53 -9.09 -5.08
CA TYR A 98 -6.65 -10.12 -6.12
C TYR A 98 -7.66 -9.72 -7.20
N ALA A 99 -8.81 -9.15 -6.81
CA ALA A 99 -9.86 -8.72 -7.72
C ALA A 99 -9.38 -7.66 -8.74
N LEU A 100 -8.41 -6.79 -8.36
CA LEU A 100 -7.82 -5.81 -9.28
C LEU A 100 -7.17 -6.48 -10.50
N TRP A 101 -6.50 -7.62 -10.30
CA TRP A 101 -5.75 -8.34 -11.34
C TRP A 101 -6.60 -9.41 -12.05
N SER A 102 -7.76 -9.74 -11.50
CA SER A 102 -8.71 -10.72 -12.07
C SER A 102 -9.88 -10.08 -12.80
N ALA A 103 -9.81 -8.78 -13.10
CA ALA A 103 -10.87 -8.06 -13.79
C ALA A 103 -11.27 -8.76 -15.12
N PRO A 104 -12.57 -8.79 -15.49
CA PRO A 104 -13.02 -9.42 -16.73
C PRO A 104 -12.39 -8.72 -17.94
N ALA A 105 -11.71 -9.49 -18.78
CA ALA A 105 -11.12 -9.01 -20.03
C ALA A 105 -12.01 -9.46 -21.20
N GLY A 106 -12.24 -8.58 -22.18
CA GLY A 106 -13.02 -8.89 -23.38
C GLY A 106 -14.53 -8.63 -23.28
N GLU A 107 -15.06 -8.28 -22.11
CA GLU A 107 -16.48 -7.94 -21.93
C GLU A 107 -16.78 -6.43 -22.10
N GLY A 108 -15.80 -5.67 -22.54
CA GLY A 108 -15.88 -4.24 -22.81
C GLY A 108 -15.20 -3.36 -21.76
N PRO A 109 -14.59 -2.23 -22.19
CA PRO A 109 -13.79 -1.37 -21.34
C PRO A 109 -14.55 -0.77 -20.14
N LEU A 110 -15.85 -0.54 -20.31
CA LEU A 110 -16.69 0.05 -19.26
C LEU A 110 -16.89 -0.91 -18.09
N LEU A 111 -17.13 -2.20 -18.37
CA LEU A 111 -17.30 -3.21 -17.34
C LEU A 111 -15.99 -3.44 -16.59
N SER A 112 -14.87 -3.55 -17.32
CA SER A 112 -13.54 -3.66 -16.73
C SER A 112 -13.19 -2.46 -15.87
N ALA A 113 -13.50 -1.24 -16.31
CA ALA A 113 -13.28 -0.01 -15.53
C ALA A 113 -14.13 0.03 -14.26
N GLY A 114 -15.40 -0.36 -14.34
CA GLY A 114 -16.29 -0.46 -13.19
C GLY A 114 -15.80 -1.49 -12.18
N TRP A 115 -15.34 -2.66 -12.64
CA TRP A 115 -14.76 -3.69 -11.79
C TRP A 115 -13.50 -3.22 -11.08
N VAL A 116 -12.52 -2.67 -11.83
CA VAL A 116 -11.26 -2.15 -11.28
C VAL A 116 -11.54 -1.03 -10.29
N GLY A 117 -12.46 -0.12 -10.62
CA GLY A 117 -12.86 0.96 -9.72
C GLY A 117 -13.45 0.45 -8.41
N ALA A 118 -14.37 -0.50 -8.46
CA ALA A 118 -14.97 -1.12 -7.28
C ALA A 118 -13.92 -1.89 -6.44
N ALA A 119 -13.07 -2.68 -7.10
CA ALA A 119 -12.02 -3.43 -6.43
C ALA A 119 -10.99 -2.48 -5.77
N LEU A 120 -10.62 -1.38 -6.43
CA LEU A 120 -9.70 -0.38 -5.89
C LEU A 120 -10.29 0.34 -4.68
N PHE A 121 -11.58 0.70 -4.75
CA PHE A 121 -12.30 1.28 -3.61
C PHE A 121 -12.36 0.33 -2.42
N CYS A 122 -12.68 -0.96 -2.63
CA CYS A 122 -12.67 -1.98 -1.58
C CYS A 122 -11.26 -2.18 -1.01
N PHE A 123 -10.24 -2.21 -1.87
CA PHE A 123 -8.84 -2.35 -1.45
C PHE A 123 -8.40 -1.21 -0.55
N PHE A 124 -8.63 0.05 -0.96
CA PHE A 124 -8.24 1.20 -0.14
C PHE A 124 -9.02 1.26 1.17
N THR A 125 -10.31 0.91 1.17
CA THR A 125 -11.10 0.81 2.41
C THR A 125 -10.52 -0.21 3.38
N ALA A 126 -10.19 -1.41 2.91
CA ALA A 126 -9.58 -2.45 3.73
C ALA A 126 -8.15 -2.08 4.15
N SER A 127 -7.38 -1.47 3.25
CA SER A 127 -6.03 -0.97 3.52
C SER A 127 -6.04 0.07 4.64
N THR A 128 -6.91 1.07 4.58
CA THR A 128 -7.10 2.07 5.63
C THR A 128 -7.52 1.43 6.96
N ALA A 129 -8.50 0.51 6.92
CA ALA A 129 -9.00 -0.20 8.09
C ALA A 129 -7.94 -1.08 8.78
N SER A 130 -6.90 -1.51 8.06
CA SER A 130 -5.76 -2.25 8.64
C SER A 130 -4.59 -1.34 8.99
N ARG A 131 -4.19 -0.44 8.09
CA ARG A 131 -2.98 0.39 8.19
C ARG A 131 -3.05 1.41 9.33
N ILE A 132 -4.17 2.11 9.47
CA ILE A 132 -4.31 3.13 10.51
C ILE A 132 -4.24 2.52 11.92
N PRO A 133 -4.99 1.45 12.27
CA PRO A 133 -4.82 0.78 13.55
C PRO A 133 -3.42 0.17 13.75
N TYR A 134 -2.81 -0.39 12.69
CA TYR A 134 -1.47 -0.97 12.72
C TYR A 134 -0.41 0.08 13.10
N LEU A 135 -0.37 1.23 12.42
CA LEU A 135 0.58 2.30 12.70
C LEU A 135 0.37 2.88 14.11
N SER A 136 -0.89 3.03 14.49
CA SER A 136 -1.25 3.52 15.81
C SER A 136 -0.89 2.54 16.93
N LEU A 137 -1.02 1.22 16.68
CA LEU A 137 -0.57 0.18 17.61
C LEU A 137 0.95 0.28 17.82
N GLY A 138 1.73 0.43 16.75
CA GLY A 138 3.18 0.60 16.82
C GLY A 138 3.62 1.78 17.70
N ALA A 139 2.91 2.91 17.59
CA ALA A 139 3.19 4.09 18.41
C ALA A 139 2.93 3.85 19.92
N GLU A 140 2.12 2.84 20.28
CA GLU A 140 1.77 2.50 21.67
C GLU A 140 2.57 1.35 22.27
N LEU A 141 3.29 0.57 21.43
CA LEU A 141 4.08 -0.57 21.90
C LEU A 141 5.21 -0.17 22.86
N THR A 142 5.72 1.07 22.75
CA THR A 142 6.78 1.56 23.63
C THR A 142 6.65 3.06 23.88
N ARG A 143 7.05 3.49 25.10
CA ARG A 143 7.20 4.90 25.47
C ARG A 143 8.65 5.38 25.34
N ASN A 144 9.60 4.46 25.15
CA ASN A 144 11.02 4.77 25.01
C ASN A 144 11.31 5.25 23.59
N HIS A 145 11.92 6.45 23.46
CA HIS A 145 12.26 7.04 22.16
C HIS A 145 13.22 6.17 21.33
N HIS A 146 14.24 5.57 21.95
CA HIS A 146 15.19 4.69 21.26
C HIS A 146 14.51 3.43 20.70
N GLU A 147 13.64 2.80 21.50
CA GLU A 147 12.89 1.62 21.05
C GLU A 147 11.86 1.97 19.98
N ARG A 148 11.26 3.17 20.02
CA ARG A 148 10.36 3.66 18.95
C ARG A 148 11.14 3.84 17.64
N THR A 149 12.34 4.42 17.68
CA THR A 149 13.21 4.55 16.50
C THR A 149 13.61 3.19 15.96
N ARG A 150 13.99 2.25 16.83
CA ARG A 150 14.32 0.86 16.46
C ARG A 150 13.15 0.13 15.83
N LEU A 151 11.95 0.27 16.40
CA LEU A 151 10.71 -0.31 15.84
C LEU A 151 10.42 0.25 14.45
N SER A 152 10.53 1.57 14.28
CA SER A 152 10.33 2.25 13.00
C SER A 152 11.39 1.84 11.98
N ALA A 153 12.65 1.71 12.36
CA ALA A 153 13.73 1.30 11.46
C ALA A 153 13.52 -0.13 10.92
N ILE A 154 13.12 -1.07 11.78
CA ILE A 154 12.83 -2.45 11.36
C ILE A 154 11.59 -2.50 10.46
N ARG A 155 10.55 -1.70 10.76
CA ARG A 155 9.37 -1.56 9.89
C ARG A 155 9.75 -1.04 8.51
N VAL A 156 10.54 0.05 8.44
CA VAL A 156 11.01 0.60 7.16
C VAL A 156 11.88 -0.40 6.40
N GLY A 157 12.73 -1.16 7.08
CA GLY A 157 13.47 -2.26 6.47
C GLY A 157 12.56 -3.32 5.83
N ALA A 158 11.46 -3.66 6.50
CA ALA A 158 10.45 -4.56 5.93
C ALA A 158 9.69 -3.93 4.74
N GLU A 159 9.42 -2.62 4.77
CA GLU A 159 8.83 -1.90 3.64
C GLU A 159 9.74 -1.96 2.40
N VAL A 160 11.07 -1.82 2.59
CA VAL A 160 12.05 -1.97 1.51
C VAL A 160 12.00 -3.38 0.90
N ILE A 161 11.89 -4.42 1.74
CA ILE A 161 11.68 -5.80 1.25
C ILE A 161 10.39 -5.88 0.43
N GLY A 162 9.32 -5.22 0.88
CA GLY A 162 8.05 -5.13 0.14
C GLY A 162 8.20 -4.49 -1.24
N ILE A 163 8.98 -3.40 -1.35
CA ILE A 163 9.28 -2.76 -2.63
C ILE A 163 9.99 -3.73 -3.57
N PHE A 164 11.04 -4.41 -3.11
CA PHE A 164 11.75 -5.40 -3.93
C PHE A 164 10.85 -6.57 -4.33
N THR A 165 9.94 -7.00 -3.44
CA THR A 165 8.94 -8.03 -3.77
C THR A 165 7.99 -7.56 -4.87
N ALA A 166 7.55 -6.30 -4.83
CA ALA A 166 6.72 -5.71 -5.88
C ALA A 166 7.47 -5.63 -7.21
N LEU A 167 8.72 -5.17 -7.20
CA LEU A 167 9.57 -5.09 -8.40
C LEU A 167 9.86 -6.47 -9.01
N ALA A 168 10.11 -7.48 -8.19
CA ALA A 168 10.28 -8.86 -8.66
C ALA A 168 8.98 -9.41 -9.27
N GLY A 169 7.83 -9.13 -8.66
CA GLY A 169 6.51 -9.46 -9.21
C GLY A 169 6.26 -8.76 -10.54
N LEU A 170 6.56 -7.46 -10.62
CA LEU A 170 6.46 -6.68 -11.85
C LEU A 170 7.34 -7.26 -12.97
N HIS A 171 8.61 -7.53 -12.68
CA HIS A 171 9.52 -8.14 -13.63
C HIS A 171 9.00 -9.49 -14.16
N TRP A 172 8.44 -10.31 -13.29
CA TRP A 172 7.83 -11.58 -13.71
C TRP A 172 6.60 -11.36 -14.60
N MET A 173 5.72 -10.40 -14.27
CA MET A 173 4.54 -10.07 -15.07
C MET A 173 4.91 -9.56 -16.47
N GLU A 174 5.93 -8.72 -16.59
CA GLU A 174 6.35 -8.12 -17.87
C GLU A 174 7.03 -9.13 -18.82
N ASN A 175 7.71 -10.15 -18.28
CA ASN A 175 8.40 -11.17 -19.07
C ASN A 175 7.58 -12.43 -19.29
N ALA A 176 6.30 -12.45 -18.88
CA ALA A 176 5.44 -13.61 -19.01
C ALA A 176 4.73 -13.66 -20.36
N ALA A 177 4.52 -14.87 -20.90
CA ALA A 177 3.71 -15.08 -22.08
C ALA A 177 2.24 -14.66 -21.88
N SER A 178 1.71 -14.78 -20.64
CA SER A 178 0.40 -14.30 -20.23
C SER A 178 0.56 -13.40 -19.00
N THR A 179 0.63 -12.09 -19.22
CA THR A 179 0.73 -11.10 -18.15
C THR A 179 -0.41 -11.23 -17.14
N ARG A 180 -1.62 -11.54 -17.61
CA ARG A 180 -2.81 -11.67 -16.77
C ARG A 180 -2.71 -12.83 -15.79
N GLU A 181 -2.33 -14.02 -16.24
CA GLU A 181 -2.22 -15.21 -15.38
C GLU A 181 -1.16 -15.04 -14.31
N VAL A 182 -0.01 -14.48 -14.69
CA VAL A 182 1.08 -14.19 -13.75
C VAL A 182 0.67 -13.09 -12.78
N ALA A 183 -0.03 -12.03 -13.23
CA ALA A 183 -0.54 -10.98 -12.36
C ALA A 183 -1.49 -11.52 -11.29
N MET A 184 -2.43 -12.40 -11.66
CA MET A 184 -3.33 -13.07 -10.72
C MET A 184 -2.55 -13.95 -9.73
N THR A 185 -1.54 -14.68 -10.20
CA THR A 185 -0.69 -15.55 -9.36
C THR A 185 0.13 -14.72 -8.35
N VAL A 186 0.79 -13.66 -8.80
CA VAL A 186 1.55 -12.73 -7.94
C VAL A 186 0.63 -12.07 -6.92
N ALA A 187 -0.55 -11.63 -7.36
CA ALA A 187 -1.54 -11.02 -6.47
C ALA A 187 -2.04 -11.99 -5.40
N ALA A 188 -2.28 -13.25 -5.77
CA ALA A 188 -2.70 -14.29 -4.82
C ALA A 188 -1.61 -14.54 -3.76
N TRP A 189 -0.34 -14.67 -4.17
CA TRP A 189 0.77 -14.88 -3.24
C TRP A 189 1.00 -13.70 -2.30
N ILE A 190 1.13 -12.48 -2.85
CA ILE A 190 1.39 -11.27 -2.05
C ILE A 190 0.19 -10.98 -1.13
N GLY A 191 -1.03 -11.07 -1.66
CA GLY A 191 -2.26 -10.84 -0.90
C GLY A 191 -2.41 -11.83 0.26
N THR A 192 -2.19 -13.12 0.00
CA THR A 192 -2.29 -14.17 1.03
C THR A 192 -1.20 -13.99 2.09
N ALA A 193 0.05 -13.74 1.69
CA ALA A 193 1.15 -13.49 2.61
C ALA A 193 0.90 -12.25 3.49
N CYS A 194 0.38 -11.17 2.91
CA CYS A 194 0.00 -9.97 3.65
C CYS A 194 -1.14 -10.24 4.63
N ALA A 195 -2.21 -10.92 4.21
CA ALA A 195 -3.33 -11.26 5.08
C ALA A 195 -2.87 -12.15 6.24
N ALA A 196 -2.08 -13.19 5.97
CA ALA A 196 -1.52 -14.08 6.99
C ALA A 196 -0.67 -13.30 8.00
N SER A 197 0.21 -12.40 7.53
CA SER A 197 1.06 -11.58 8.38
C SER A 197 0.27 -10.61 9.25
N LEU A 198 -0.77 -9.97 8.71
CA LEU A 198 -1.68 -9.07 9.46
C LEU A 198 -2.45 -9.84 10.54
N ILE A 199 -2.98 -11.02 10.20
CA ILE A 199 -3.69 -11.87 11.15
C ILE A 199 -2.74 -12.32 12.26
N LEU A 200 -1.54 -12.78 11.91
CA LEU A 200 -0.52 -13.20 12.86
C LEU A 200 -0.12 -12.06 13.80
N ALA A 201 0.11 -10.86 13.25
CA ALA A 201 0.41 -9.66 14.03
C ALA A 201 -0.76 -9.30 14.96
N ALA A 202 -1.99 -9.33 14.46
CA ALA A 202 -3.19 -9.04 15.25
C ALA A 202 -3.37 -10.02 16.42
N TRP A 203 -2.98 -11.28 16.26
CA TRP A 203 -3.14 -12.28 17.32
C TRP A 203 -2.00 -12.27 18.34
N LEU A 204 -0.78 -11.98 17.92
CA LEU A 204 0.42 -12.16 18.75
C LEU A 204 0.99 -10.84 19.32
N LEU A 205 0.72 -9.68 18.71
CA LEU A 205 1.20 -8.41 19.23
C LEU A 205 0.48 -8.04 20.54
N PRO A 206 1.20 -7.55 21.56
CA PRO A 206 0.58 -7.04 22.76
C PRO A 206 -0.11 -5.69 22.48
N GLU A 207 -1.30 -5.48 23.01
CA GLU A 207 -1.97 -4.17 23.00
C GLU A 207 -2.15 -3.68 24.43
N PRO A 208 -1.56 -2.52 24.82
CA PRO A 208 -1.68 -1.96 26.16
C PRO A 208 -3.13 -1.54 26.44
N ARG A 209 -3.73 -2.15 27.48
CA ARG A 209 -5.12 -1.86 27.89
C ARG A 209 -5.32 -0.48 28.52
N GLU A 210 -4.23 0.16 28.96
CA GLU A 210 -4.26 1.48 29.63
C GLU A 210 -4.77 2.61 28.71
N ASN A 211 -4.70 2.42 27.40
CA ASN A 211 -5.10 3.41 26.40
C ASN A 211 -6.56 3.27 25.94
N MET A 212 -7.31 2.31 26.49
CA MET A 212 -8.72 2.15 26.14
C MET A 212 -9.54 3.35 26.62
N GLY A 213 -10.25 4.01 25.67
CA GLY A 213 -11.16 5.12 25.98
C GLY A 213 -10.58 6.53 25.84
N ARG A 214 -9.33 6.69 25.38
CA ARG A 214 -8.69 8.01 25.15
C ARG A 214 -8.97 8.62 23.76
N GLY A 215 -9.82 8.00 22.94
CA GLY A 215 -10.14 8.50 21.60
C GLY A 215 -10.92 9.82 21.64
N ALA A 216 -10.72 10.67 20.61
CA ALA A 216 -11.44 11.93 20.44
C ALA A 216 -12.96 11.70 20.42
N SER A 217 -13.74 12.62 21.01
CA SER A 217 -15.19 12.50 21.14
C SER A 217 -15.93 12.50 19.80
N HIS A 218 -15.34 13.14 18.77
CA HIS A 218 -15.93 13.25 17.43
C HIS A 218 -14.84 13.31 16.35
N PRO A 219 -14.96 12.57 15.20
CA PRO A 219 -13.93 12.54 14.16
C PRO A 219 -13.70 13.91 13.52
N LEU A 220 -14.77 14.67 13.26
CA LEU A 220 -14.68 16.01 12.70
C LEU A 220 -14.00 17.03 13.62
N ARG A 221 -14.14 16.88 14.94
CA ARG A 221 -13.43 17.73 15.90
C ARG A 221 -11.94 17.41 15.92
N ALA A 222 -11.57 16.12 15.88
CA ALA A 222 -10.16 15.72 15.79
C ALA A 222 -9.51 16.27 14.53
N PHE A 223 -10.24 16.27 13.40
CA PHE A 223 -9.79 16.87 12.14
C PHE A 223 -9.62 18.39 12.26
N ALA A 224 -10.62 19.07 12.82
CA ALA A 224 -10.55 20.53 13.05
C ALA A 224 -9.40 20.92 13.99
N ASP A 225 -9.11 20.10 15.01
CA ASP A 225 -8.02 20.35 15.96
C ASP A 225 -6.65 20.25 15.30
N VAL A 226 -6.46 19.35 14.31
CA VAL A 226 -5.24 19.29 13.49
C VAL A 226 -5.04 20.59 12.72
N PHE A 227 -6.08 21.12 12.07
CA PHE A 227 -5.99 22.38 11.34
C PHE A 227 -5.83 23.61 12.23
N ARG A 228 -6.28 23.55 13.48
CA ARG A 228 -6.08 24.61 14.48
C ARG A 228 -4.66 24.64 15.05
N ASN A 229 -3.96 23.50 15.02
CA ASN A 229 -2.58 23.41 15.49
C ASN A 229 -1.60 23.89 14.39
N PRO A 230 -0.85 25.00 14.60
CA PRO A 230 0.04 25.55 13.58
C PRO A 230 1.20 24.60 13.23
N HIS A 231 1.67 23.79 14.18
CA HIS A 231 2.71 22.79 13.93
C HIS A 231 2.21 21.62 13.08
N ALA A 232 1.02 21.11 13.38
CA ALA A 232 0.39 20.04 12.58
C ALA A 232 0.12 20.52 11.16
N ARG A 233 -0.39 21.73 10.99
CA ARG A 233 -0.63 22.33 9.66
C ARG A 233 0.63 22.47 8.82
N ARG A 234 1.75 22.93 9.42
CA ARG A 234 3.05 23.03 8.74
C ARG A 234 3.58 21.65 8.33
N LEU A 235 3.48 20.66 9.23
CA LEU A 235 3.88 19.29 8.94
C LEU A 235 3.05 18.69 7.82
N THR A 236 1.73 18.85 7.86
CA THR A 236 0.83 18.37 6.81
C THR A 236 1.15 19.03 5.47
N ALA A 237 1.38 20.35 5.45
CA ALA A 237 1.77 21.06 4.22
C ALA A 237 3.11 20.54 3.66
N ALA A 238 4.12 20.31 4.52
CA ALA A 238 5.40 19.74 4.10
C ALA A 238 5.24 18.32 3.53
N LEU A 239 4.42 17.47 4.14
CA LEU A 239 4.13 16.13 3.64
C LEU A 239 3.41 16.16 2.29
N VAL A 240 2.41 17.03 2.13
CA VAL A 240 1.70 17.19 0.84
C VAL A 240 2.65 17.65 -0.27
N LEU A 241 3.54 18.61 0.02
CA LEU A 241 4.55 19.05 -0.95
C LEU A 241 5.54 17.95 -1.31
N ALA A 242 5.97 17.15 -0.33
CA ALA A 242 6.85 16.01 -0.56
C ALA A 242 6.18 14.93 -1.43
N GLU A 243 4.92 14.60 -1.17
CA GLU A 243 4.14 13.63 -1.96
C GLU A 243 3.89 14.13 -3.40
N LEU A 244 3.57 15.43 -3.57
CA LEU A 244 3.42 16.03 -4.89
C LEU A 244 4.74 16.01 -5.66
N GLY A 245 5.87 16.32 -5.00
CA GLY A 245 7.19 16.27 -5.60
C GLY A 245 7.57 14.85 -6.03
N LEU A 246 7.37 13.87 -5.16
CA LEU A 246 7.64 12.47 -5.46
C LEU A 246 6.73 11.93 -6.57
N GLY A 247 5.44 12.26 -6.53
CA GLY A 247 4.47 11.86 -7.55
C GLY A 247 4.80 12.46 -8.92
N SER A 248 5.24 13.72 -8.97
CA SER A 248 5.69 14.37 -10.21
C SER A 248 6.95 13.72 -10.76
N LEU A 249 7.91 13.38 -9.89
CA LEU A 249 9.14 12.70 -10.28
C LEU A 249 8.85 11.31 -10.85
N LEU A 250 8.05 10.51 -10.16
CA LEU A 250 7.68 9.17 -10.62
C LEU A 250 6.86 9.20 -11.91
N GLY A 251 5.98 10.20 -12.07
CA GLY A 251 5.22 10.41 -13.31
C GLY A 251 6.08 10.83 -14.49
N ALA A 252 7.23 11.48 -14.27
CA ALA A 252 8.16 11.88 -15.31
C ALA A 252 9.10 10.75 -15.77
N VAL A 253 9.32 9.72 -14.96
CA VAL A 253 10.25 8.60 -15.27
C VAL A 253 9.96 7.93 -16.61
N PRO A 254 8.72 7.57 -17.00
CA PRO A 254 8.43 6.97 -18.30
C PRO A 254 8.86 7.85 -19.47
N PHE A 255 8.61 9.15 -19.40
CA PHE A 255 8.95 10.10 -20.46
C PHE A 255 10.46 10.30 -20.61
N VAL A 256 11.23 10.21 -19.52
CA VAL A 256 12.71 10.30 -19.57
C VAL A 256 13.31 9.02 -20.13
N THR A 257 12.69 7.86 -19.89
CA THR A 257 13.18 6.58 -20.41
C THR A 257 12.83 6.35 -21.88
N GLU A 258 11.71 6.87 -22.36
CA GLU A 258 11.29 6.80 -23.75
C GLU A 258 11.99 7.86 -24.63
N GLY A 259 12.38 8.99 -24.04
CA GLY A 259 12.99 10.13 -24.75
C GLY A 259 14.51 10.04 -24.96
N ASN A 260 15.15 8.88 -24.86
CA ASN A 260 16.59 8.74 -25.10
C ASN A 260 16.88 8.32 -26.57
N PRO A 261 17.12 9.28 -27.50
CA PRO A 261 17.30 8.99 -28.93
C PRO A 261 18.52 8.12 -29.22
N GLU A 262 19.47 7.97 -28.29
CA GLU A 262 20.62 7.07 -28.45
C GLU A 262 20.24 5.58 -28.42
N ARG A 263 19.10 5.20 -27.86
CA ARG A 263 18.63 3.80 -27.87
C ARG A 263 17.96 3.40 -29.19
N ASP A 264 17.26 4.32 -29.84
CA ASP A 264 16.63 4.05 -31.13
C ASP A 264 17.65 4.04 -32.27
N GLY A 265 18.63 4.93 -32.27
CA GLY A 265 19.71 4.92 -33.25
C GLY A 265 20.59 3.65 -33.21
N ASN A 266 20.68 3.01 -32.03
CA ASN A 266 21.47 1.76 -31.91
C ASN A 266 20.65 0.51 -32.31
N ARG A 267 19.30 0.58 -32.32
CA ARG A 267 18.44 -0.48 -32.87
C ARG A 267 18.37 -0.45 -34.38
N GLU A 268 18.20 0.74 -34.98
CA GLU A 268 18.22 0.89 -36.44
C GLU A 268 19.58 0.53 -37.03
N GLY A 269 20.68 0.91 -36.39
CA GLY A 269 22.05 0.55 -36.84
C GLY A 269 22.35 -0.96 -36.75
N ASN A 270 21.77 -1.68 -35.80
CA ASN A 270 21.92 -3.14 -35.66
C ASN A 270 21.08 -3.92 -36.69
N ASP A 271 19.86 -3.45 -37.00
CA ASP A 271 18.99 -4.07 -37.99
C ASP A 271 19.53 -3.86 -39.42
N GLU A 272 20.09 -2.68 -39.74
CA GLU A 272 20.79 -2.47 -41.02
C GLU A 272 22.08 -3.29 -41.16
N ALA A 273 22.81 -3.51 -40.06
CA ALA A 273 24.01 -4.35 -40.09
C ALA A 273 23.68 -5.84 -40.31
N GLN A 274 22.55 -6.33 -39.74
CA GLN A 274 22.10 -7.71 -39.97
C GLN A 274 21.58 -7.94 -41.40
N HIS A 275 20.95 -6.94 -42.03
CA HIS A 275 20.48 -7.05 -43.41
C HIS A 275 21.61 -6.95 -44.46
N ARG A 276 22.76 -6.32 -44.13
CA ARG A 276 23.93 -6.24 -45.03
C ARG A 276 24.91 -7.40 -44.91
N GLY A 277 24.83 -8.19 -43.83
CA GLY A 277 25.71 -9.36 -43.63
C GLY A 277 25.17 -10.68 -44.17
N GLY A 278 23.99 -10.70 -44.78
CA GLY A 278 23.31 -11.89 -45.30
C GLY A 278 23.20 -11.99 -46.83
N ALA A 279 24.03 -11.24 -47.62
CA ALA A 279 24.07 -11.31 -49.09
C ALA A 279 25.42 -11.88 -49.59
#